data_89e6330498f73615cc0a8cd9fd9dc0e0
#
_entry.id   89e6330498f73615cc0a8cd9fd9dc0e0
#
_cell.length_a   1.000
_cell.length_b   1.000
_cell.length_c   1.000
_cell.angle_alpha   90.00
_cell.angle_beta   90.00
_cell.angle_gamma   90.00
#
_symmetry.space_group_name_H-M   'P 1'
#
loop_
_entity.id
_entity.type
_entity.pdbx_description
1 polymer ?
#
loop_
_entity_poly.entity_id
_entity_poly.type
_entity_poly.pdbx_seq_one_letter_code
_entity_poly.pdbx_strand_id
1 'polypeptide(L)'
;MALTLTTAGESHGPGLTCIVEGLPAGLELDRDALNRELARRQLGHGRGGRMKIEKDQVTVTGGVRHGRTLGSPIALQVVNRDYANWEERMSPWPVDAATAEVHLPRPGHADLVGTQKYGLTDVRDVLERASARETAARVAGGSVCKAYLQALGVTVFSHVIQITGVTAPRRDDLTPEDFEHVDDSPVRCLDVEATKAMVAEIDRLRKQNESLGGVFEVRAFGVVPGLGSHVSWEERLDGRLGQALLSIQAIKAVSIGDGAEVAGVPGSQAHDEIFFDEQRGYYRETNRAGGVEGGMTTGDPLVVRASMKPLPTLTKPLRSVDIATHEPAEALRERTDSCTVPAAGVVGEAMVAFVLADAYRTKFGGDHIDDTRAALDAYKLRIGYRPR
;
A
#
# COMPACT_ATOMS: atom_id res chain seq x y z
N MET A 1 -3.37 -5.59 -22.73
CA MET A 1 -2.46 -6.40 -21.88
C MET A 1 -2.79 -6.04 -20.43
N ALA A 2 -2.96 -7.03 -19.55
CA ALA A 2 -3.18 -6.78 -18.13
C ALA A 2 -1.92 -6.16 -17.50
N LEU A 3 -2.10 -5.24 -16.56
CA LEU A 3 -0.99 -4.66 -15.81
C LEU A 3 -0.49 -5.68 -14.77
N THR A 4 0.82 -5.91 -14.71
CA THR A 4 1.43 -6.74 -13.69
C THR A 4 2.44 -5.97 -12.87
N LEU A 5 2.59 -6.36 -11.59
CA LEU A 5 3.57 -5.83 -10.67
C LEU A 5 4.21 -7.00 -9.92
N THR A 6 5.50 -7.22 -10.17
CA THR A 6 6.27 -8.28 -9.54
C THR A 6 7.39 -7.68 -8.70
N THR A 7 7.58 -8.19 -7.48
CA THR A 7 8.66 -7.76 -6.58
C THR A 7 9.57 -8.92 -6.23
N ALA A 8 10.86 -8.62 -6.07
CA ALA A 8 11.88 -9.57 -5.62
C ALA A 8 12.84 -8.88 -4.64
N GLY A 9 13.62 -9.68 -3.93
CA GLY A 9 14.64 -9.22 -2.99
C GLY A 9 14.27 -9.41 -1.52
N GLU A 10 15.27 -9.44 -0.68
CA GLU A 10 15.24 -9.70 0.77
C GLU A 10 15.52 -8.42 1.54
N SER A 11 15.06 -8.37 2.81
CA SER A 11 15.17 -7.20 3.67
C SER A 11 16.62 -6.72 3.87
N HIS A 12 17.56 -7.64 4.04
CA HIS A 12 18.98 -7.35 4.22
C HIS A 12 19.84 -7.85 3.04
N GLY A 13 19.21 -8.28 1.94
CA GLY A 13 19.90 -8.53 0.66
C GLY A 13 20.37 -7.25 -0.02
N PRO A 14 21.04 -7.34 -1.19
CA PRO A 14 21.64 -6.17 -1.87
C PRO A 14 20.65 -5.10 -2.29
N GLY A 15 19.39 -5.46 -2.48
CA GLY A 15 18.34 -4.52 -2.84
C GLY A 15 17.03 -5.21 -3.15
N LEU A 16 16.04 -4.38 -3.46
CA LEU A 16 14.71 -4.81 -3.88
C LEU A 16 14.51 -4.45 -5.35
N THR A 17 13.87 -5.33 -6.09
CA THR A 17 13.53 -5.13 -7.49
C THR A 17 12.01 -5.12 -7.64
N CYS A 18 11.49 -4.23 -8.49
CA CYS A 18 10.11 -4.23 -8.94
C CYS A 18 10.09 -4.19 -10.47
N ILE A 19 9.23 -5.01 -11.06
CA ILE A 19 8.94 -4.95 -12.50
C ILE A 19 7.46 -4.63 -12.65
N VAL A 20 7.18 -3.56 -13.43
CA VAL A 20 5.83 -3.16 -13.83
C VAL A 20 5.71 -3.36 -15.34
N GLU A 21 4.76 -4.17 -15.76
CA GLU A 21 4.53 -4.51 -17.17
C GLU A 21 3.09 -4.17 -17.57
N GLY A 22 2.88 -3.72 -18.80
CA GLY A 22 1.57 -3.42 -19.36
C GLY A 22 1.20 -1.94 -19.40
N LEU A 23 2.07 -1.02 -18.97
CA LEU A 23 1.87 0.42 -19.14
C LEU A 23 2.13 0.87 -20.59
N PRO A 24 1.41 1.90 -21.08
CA PRO A 24 1.59 2.39 -22.44
C PRO A 24 2.93 3.14 -22.60
N ALA A 25 3.40 3.26 -23.84
CA ALA A 25 4.49 4.16 -24.21
C ALA A 25 4.08 5.63 -24.04
N GLY A 26 5.07 6.52 -23.93
CA GLY A 26 4.87 7.97 -23.93
C GLY A 26 4.43 8.58 -22.60
N LEU A 27 4.18 7.78 -21.55
CA LEU A 27 3.87 8.28 -20.22
C LEU A 27 5.10 9.01 -19.65
N GLU A 28 4.91 10.25 -19.22
CA GLU A 28 5.94 11.01 -18.53
C GLU A 28 6.12 10.54 -17.09
N LEU A 29 7.37 10.30 -16.69
CA LEU A 29 7.75 9.96 -15.34
C LEU A 29 8.77 10.99 -14.82
N ASP A 30 8.45 11.57 -13.66
CA ASP A 30 9.35 12.44 -12.91
C ASP A 30 10.09 11.62 -11.85
N ARG A 31 11.42 11.56 -11.94
CA ARG A 31 12.28 10.85 -10.99
C ARG A 31 12.08 11.33 -9.56
N ASP A 32 11.93 12.64 -9.37
CA ASP A 32 11.80 13.22 -8.04
C ASP A 32 10.41 12.90 -7.44
N ALA A 33 9.38 12.80 -8.27
CA ALA A 33 8.06 12.35 -7.83
C ALA A 33 8.11 10.89 -7.36
N LEU A 34 8.77 9.99 -8.11
CA LEU A 34 8.94 8.59 -7.69
C LEU A 34 9.71 8.49 -6.35
N ASN A 35 10.77 9.27 -6.19
CA ASN A 35 11.56 9.29 -4.97
C ASN A 35 10.81 9.93 -3.79
N ARG A 36 9.94 10.91 -4.03
CA ARG A 36 9.06 11.45 -2.98
C ARG A 36 8.14 10.38 -2.39
N GLU A 37 7.56 9.52 -3.21
CA GLU A 37 6.71 8.41 -2.71
C GLU A 37 7.51 7.45 -1.79
N LEU A 38 8.75 7.11 -2.15
CA LEU A 38 9.62 6.31 -1.30
C LEU A 38 9.98 7.05 0.01
N ALA A 39 10.25 8.34 -0.06
CA ALA A 39 10.53 9.15 1.13
C ALA A 39 9.30 9.24 2.05
N ARG A 40 8.09 9.45 1.51
CA ARG A 40 6.83 9.45 2.26
C ARG A 40 6.62 8.15 3.05
N ARG A 41 6.94 6.99 2.44
CA ARG A 41 6.89 5.69 3.12
C ARG A 41 7.83 5.61 4.32
N GLN A 42 8.91 6.37 4.35
CA GLN A 42 9.88 6.38 5.46
C GLN A 42 9.48 7.31 6.61
N LEU A 43 8.51 8.19 6.41
CA LEU A 43 8.00 9.11 7.44
C LEU A 43 7.21 8.36 8.53
N GLY A 44 6.95 9.05 9.61
CA GLY A 44 6.07 8.63 10.71
C GLY A 44 6.76 8.62 12.07
N HIS A 45 6.00 9.00 13.10
CA HIS A 45 6.42 8.91 14.50
C HIS A 45 6.43 7.44 14.95
N GLY A 46 7.39 7.06 15.78
CA GLY A 46 7.55 5.67 16.24
C GLY A 46 8.43 4.80 15.34
N ARG A 47 9.09 5.40 14.32
CA ARG A 47 10.03 4.68 13.44
C ARG A 47 11.35 4.36 14.15
N GLY A 48 11.91 3.18 13.84
CA GLY A 48 13.16 2.70 14.40
C GLY A 48 14.41 3.28 13.72
N GLY A 49 15.58 2.91 14.28
CA GLY A 49 16.88 3.44 13.84
C GLY A 49 17.26 3.14 12.39
N ARG A 50 16.72 2.09 11.78
CA ARG A 50 16.99 1.74 10.38
C ARG A 50 16.60 2.86 9.40
N MET A 51 15.55 3.63 9.70
CA MET A 51 15.13 4.75 8.87
C MET A 51 16.13 5.90 8.80
N LYS A 52 17.13 5.92 9.70
CA LYS A 52 18.25 6.87 9.65
C LYS A 52 19.35 6.44 8.66
N ILE A 53 19.45 5.15 8.39
CA ILE A 53 20.45 4.54 7.49
C ILE A 53 19.91 4.51 6.06
N GLU A 54 18.69 3.99 5.90
CA GLU A 54 18.03 3.84 4.60
C GLU A 54 17.46 5.18 4.15
N LYS A 55 17.91 5.63 2.99
CA LYS A 55 17.29 6.72 2.21
C LYS A 55 16.92 6.12 0.87
N ASP A 56 15.70 5.58 0.81
CA ASP A 56 15.23 4.87 -0.36
C ASP A 56 15.19 5.79 -1.59
N GLN A 57 15.83 5.33 -2.64
CA GLN A 57 15.79 5.97 -3.96
C GLN A 57 15.62 4.89 -5.02
N VAL A 58 14.80 5.21 -6.03
CA VAL A 58 14.59 4.32 -7.16
C VAL A 58 15.65 4.54 -8.22
N THR A 59 16.22 3.44 -8.70
CA THR A 59 17.01 3.39 -9.94
C THR A 59 16.16 2.70 -11.00
N VAL A 60 15.91 3.39 -12.12
CA VAL A 60 15.23 2.82 -13.28
C VAL A 60 16.27 2.15 -14.15
N THR A 61 16.17 0.82 -14.33
CA THR A 61 17.12 0.00 -15.09
C THR A 61 16.60 -0.45 -16.45
N GLY A 62 15.30 -0.26 -16.72
CA GLY A 62 14.67 -0.61 -18.00
C GLY A 62 13.31 0.05 -18.18
N GLY A 63 12.83 0.09 -19.42
CA GLY A 63 11.45 0.51 -19.76
C GLY A 63 11.21 2.02 -19.85
N VAL A 64 12.21 2.86 -19.55
CA VAL A 64 12.09 4.33 -19.59
C VAL A 64 13.31 4.95 -20.28
N ARG A 65 13.07 5.97 -21.11
CA ARG A 65 14.13 6.77 -21.75
C ARG A 65 13.71 8.23 -21.78
N HIS A 66 14.62 9.13 -21.38
CA HIS A 66 14.38 10.57 -21.32
C HIS A 66 13.08 10.95 -20.56
N GLY A 67 12.81 10.24 -19.44
CA GLY A 67 11.63 10.48 -18.62
C GLY A 67 10.32 9.97 -19.23
N ARG A 68 10.35 9.14 -20.29
CA ARG A 68 9.15 8.60 -20.94
C ARG A 68 9.19 7.07 -20.99
N THR A 69 8.07 6.44 -20.74
CA THR A 69 7.89 4.99 -20.87
C THR A 69 7.99 4.56 -22.34
N LEU A 70 8.46 3.32 -22.55
CA LEU A 70 8.69 2.76 -23.90
C LEU A 70 7.64 1.71 -24.30
N GLY A 71 6.65 1.40 -23.41
CA GLY A 71 5.71 0.30 -23.61
C GLY A 71 6.31 -1.08 -23.29
N SER A 72 7.60 -1.17 -22.97
CA SER A 72 8.27 -2.38 -22.47
C SER A 72 8.22 -2.45 -20.95
N PRO A 73 8.53 -3.61 -20.32
CA PRO A 73 8.59 -3.73 -18.87
C PRO A 73 9.47 -2.66 -18.22
N ILE A 74 8.97 -2.02 -17.18
CA ILE A 74 9.70 -1.02 -16.39
C ILE A 74 10.35 -1.75 -15.23
N ALA A 75 11.69 -1.75 -15.19
CA ALA A 75 12.45 -2.36 -14.12
C ALA A 75 12.98 -1.27 -13.16
N LEU A 76 12.65 -1.42 -11.88
CA LEU A 76 12.95 -0.50 -10.80
C LEU A 76 13.77 -1.23 -9.72
N GLN A 77 14.80 -0.58 -9.22
CA GLN A 77 15.63 -1.12 -8.14
C GLN A 77 15.73 -0.12 -6.99
N VAL A 78 15.63 -0.62 -5.76
CA VAL A 78 15.86 0.10 -4.50
C VAL A 78 16.99 -0.60 -3.76
N VAL A 79 18.15 0.05 -3.65
CA VAL A 79 19.34 -0.51 -3.00
C VAL A 79 19.15 -0.52 -1.48
N ASN A 80 19.56 -1.62 -0.82
CA ASN A 80 19.65 -1.70 0.65
C ASN A 80 21.03 -1.21 1.10
N ARG A 81 21.10 -0.05 1.73
CA ARG A 81 22.39 0.53 2.19
C ARG A 81 23.01 -0.25 3.35
N ASP A 82 22.19 -0.90 4.14
CA ASP A 82 22.64 -1.75 5.27
C ASP A 82 23.28 -3.07 4.80
N TYR A 83 23.17 -3.42 3.50
CA TYR A 83 23.69 -4.69 2.95
C TYR A 83 25.19 -4.91 3.22
N ALA A 84 26.00 -3.87 3.23
CA ALA A 84 27.42 -3.96 3.54
C ALA A 84 27.72 -4.64 4.91
N ASN A 85 26.77 -4.62 5.85
CA ASN A 85 26.86 -5.32 7.14
C ASN A 85 26.35 -6.78 7.08
N TRP A 86 25.81 -7.20 5.93
CA TRP A 86 25.09 -8.47 5.75
C TRP A 86 25.64 -9.34 4.62
N GLU A 87 26.71 -8.92 3.92
CA GLU A 87 27.23 -9.56 2.72
C GLU A 87 27.45 -11.07 2.88
N GLU A 88 28.08 -11.49 3.97
CA GLU A 88 28.29 -12.92 4.23
C GLU A 88 27.00 -13.65 4.57
N ARG A 89 26.16 -13.06 5.47
CA ARG A 89 24.92 -13.68 5.93
C ARG A 89 23.84 -13.79 4.86
N MET A 90 23.85 -12.86 3.90
CA MET A 90 22.88 -12.78 2.83
C MET A 90 23.51 -13.08 1.46
N SER A 91 24.68 -13.72 1.44
CA SER A 91 25.34 -14.14 0.21
C SER A 91 24.44 -15.14 -0.55
N PRO A 92 24.19 -14.93 -1.85
CA PRO A 92 23.50 -15.94 -2.67
C PRO A 92 24.38 -17.15 -3.02
N TRP A 93 25.66 -17.11 -2.65
CA TRP A 93 26.64 -18.14 -2.91
C TRP A 93 27.19 -18.72 -1.60
N PRO A 94 27.73 -19.96 -1.62
CA PRO A 94 28.39 -20.52 -0.44
C PRO A 94 29.46 -19.58 0.11
N VAL A 95 29.54 -19.48 1.42
CA VAL A 95 30.56 -18.71 2.16
C VAL A 95 31.37 -19.65 3.03
N ASP A 96 32.66 -19.35 3.20
CA ASP A 96 33.54 -20.15 4.04
C ASP A 96 33.28 -19.95 5.55
N ALA A 97 32.69 -18.80 5.92
CA ALA A 97 32.37 -18.50 7.31
C ALA A 97 31.06 -19.20 7.72
N ALA A 98 31.11 -19.88 8.90
CA ALA A 98 29.88 -20.41 9.50
C ALA A 98 28.98 -19.24 9.96
N THR A 99 27.87 -19.02 9.27
CA THR A 99 26.85 -18.07 9.70
C THR A 99 25.93 -18.76 10.72
N ALA A 100 25.62 -18.08 11.82
CA ALA A 100 24.71 -18.63 12.83
C ALA A 100 23.28 -18.67 12.27
N GLU A 101 22.68 -19.87 12.23
CA GLU A 101 21.27 -20.05 11.89
C GLU A 101 20.36 -19.45 12.95
N VAL A 102 19.18 -19.02 12.53
CA VAL A 102 18.13 -18.48 13.39
C VAL A 102 17.02 -19.51 13.54
N HIS A 103 16.80 -20.00 14.76
CA HIS A 103 15.82 -21.05 15.05
C HIS A 103 14.61 -20.56 15.87
N LEU A 104 14.51 -19.25 16.16
CA LEU A 104 13.53 -18.67 17.08
C LEU A 104 12.45 -17.89 16.34
N PRO A 105 11.35 -18.54 15.87
CA PRO A 105 10.30 -17.88 15.11
C PRO A 105 9.53 -16.88 15.97
N ARG A 106 9.10 -15.79 15.36
CA ARG A 106 8.27 -14.75 15.98
C ARG A 106 6.79 -15.10 15.88
N PRO A 107 6.03 -15.10 16.99
CA PRO A 107 4.59 -15.22 16.94
C PRO A 107 3.96 -14.09 16.10
N GLY A 108 3.04 -14.45 15.22
CA GLY A 108 2.37 -13.48 14.33
C GLY A 108 3.14 -13.09 13.08
N HIS A 109 4.33 -13.67 12.84
CA HIS A 109 5.09 -13.54 11.60
C HIS A 109 4.99 -14.80 10.72
N ALA A 110 5.55 -14.78 9.53
CA ALA A 110 5.57 -15.93 8.62
C ALA A 110 6.60 -17.00 9.03
N ASP A 111 7.45 -16.72 10.00
CA ASP A 111 8.65 -17.48 10.35
C ASP A 111 8.40 -18.99 10.45
N LEU A 112 7.56 -19.43 11.39
CA LEU A 112 7.31 -20.85 11.64
C LEU A 112 6.62 -21.53 10.44
N VAL A 113 5.51 -20.94 9.96
CA VAL A 113 4.73 -21.58 8.87
C VAL A 113 5.49 -21.56 7.55
N GLY A 114 6.38 -20.58 7.34
CA GLY A 114 7.24 -20.52 6.16
C GLY A 114 8.32 -21.60 6.19
N THR A 115 9.02 -21.79 7.31
CA THR A 115 10.01 -22.89 7.46
C THR A 115 9.35 -24.25 7.25
N GLN A 116 8.17 -24.49 7.86
CA GLN A 116 7.41 -25.72 7.64
C GLN A 116 7.01 -25.92 6.18
N LYS A 117 6.49 -24.87 5.52
CA LYS A 117 6.02 -24.96 4.13
C LYS A 117 7.12 -25.29 3.14
N TYR A 118 8.30 -24.68 3.31
CA TYR A 118 9.40 -24.79 2.35
C TYR A 118 10.49 -25.79 2.79
N GLY A 119 10.35 -26.43 3.96
CA GLY A 119 11.33 -27.37 4.50
C GLY A 119 12.65 -26.72 4.86
N LEU A 120 12.62 -25.51 5.39
CA LEU A 120 13.81 -24.73 5.75
C LEU A 120 14.13 -24.90 7.23
N THR A 121 15.41 -24.84 7.58
CA THR A 121 15.90 -24.96 8.97
C THR A 121 16.23 -23.60 9.58
N ASP A 122 16.63 -22.63 8.76
CA ASP A 122 16.91 -21.26 9.19
C ASP A 122 15.67 -20.37 8.98
N VAL A 123 15.17 -19.79 10.06
CA VAL A 123 14.05 -18.84 10.04
C VAL A 123 14.38 -17.61 9.17
N ARG A 124 15.68 -17.29 9.00
CA ARG A 124 16.13 -16.16 8.20
C ARG A 124 15.70 -16.29 6.73
N ASP A 125 15.73 -17.46 6.17
CA ASP A 125 15.31 -17.73 4.78
C ASP A 125 13.84 -17.35 4.50
N VAL A 126 13.03 -17.29 5.56
CA VAL A 126 11.61 -16.85 5.48
C VAL A 126 11.47 -15.37 5.84
N LEU A 127 12.07 -14.95 6.97
CA LEU A 127 11.83 -13.64 7.55
C LEU A 127 12.29 -12.48 6.66
N GLU A 128 13.35 -12.71 5.88
CA GLU A 128 13.93 -11.68 5.01
C GLU A 128 12.95 -11.27 3.89
N ARG A 129 12.31 -12.24 3.24
CA ARG A 129 11.31 -11.97 2.21
C ARG A 129 9.96 -11.56 2.79
N ALA A 130 9.56 -12.10 3.94
CA ALA A 130 8.31 -11.78 4.60
C ALA A 130 8.32 -10.39 5.28
N SER A 131 9.46 -9.75 5.35
CA SER A 131 9.65 -8.42 5.94
C SER A 131 8.85 -7.34 5.21
N ALA A 132 8.31 -6.36 5.97
CA ALA A 132 7.68 -5.18 5.41
C ALA A 132 8.65 -4.28 4.59
N ARG A 133 9.96 -4.57 4.57
CA ARG A 133 10.93 -3.92 3.67
C ARG A 133 10.55 -4.11 2.20
N GLU A 134 9.98 -5.26 1.84
CA GLU A 134 9.48 -5.57 0.49
C GLU A 134 8.53 -4.48 -0.04
N THR A 135 7.78 -3.82 0.83
CA THR A 135 6.84 -2.76 0.43
C THR A 135 7.52 -1.53 -0.19
N ALA A 136 8.83 -1.34 -0.05
CA ALA A 136 9.54 -0.29 -0.78
C ALA A 136 9.51 -0.56 -2.30
N ALA A 137 9.62 -1.82 -2.73
CA ALA A 137 9.46 -2.20 -4.14
C ALA A 137 8.00 -1.99 -4.61
N ARG A 138 6.99 -2.30 -3.77
CA ARG A 138 5.58 -2.00 -4.10
C ARG A 138 5.33 -0.52 -4.27
N VAL A 139 5.88 0.32 -3.40
CA VAL A 139 5.76 1.79 -3.51
C VAL A 139 6.48 2.29 -4.76
N ALA A 140 7.65 1.76 -5.10
CA ALA A 140 8.35 2.11 -6.34
C ALA A 140 7.49 1.79 -7.58
N GLY A 141 6.91 0.59 -7.68
CA GLY A 141 6.01 0.23 -8.78
C GLY A 141 4.69 1.00 -8.74
N GLY A 142 4.11 1.16 -7.56
CA GLY A 142 2.87 1.91 -7.35
C GLY A 142 3.01 3.41 -7.69
N SER A 143 4.19 4.02 -7.50
CA SER A 143 4.44 5.40 -7.88
C SER A 143 4.37 5.61 -9.40
N VAL A 144 4.80 4.62 -10.18
CA VAL A 144 4.63 4.62 -11.65
C VAL A 144 3.14 4.50 -12.02
N CYS A 145 2.38 3.66 -11.29
CA CYS A 145 0.93 3.56 -11.46
C CYS A 145 0.21 4.88 -11.10
N LYS A 146 0.65 5.56 -10.02
CA LYS A 146 0.13 6.90 -9.67
C LYS A 146 0.39 7.92 -10.78
N ALA A 147 1.59 7.92 -11.38
CA ALA A 147 1.90 8.80 -12.51
C ALA A 147 0.99 8.53 -13.73
N TYR A 148 0.71 7.25 -14.03
CA TYR A 148 -0.23 6.88 -15.08
C TYR A 148 -1.66 7.37 -14.77
N LEU A 149 -2.14 7.19 -13.55
CA LEU A 149 -3.45 7.65 -13.12
C LEU A 149 -3.56 9.17 -13.15
N GLN A 150 -2.51 9.89 -12.71
CA GLN A 150 -2.45 11.34 -12.74
C GLN A 150 -2.54 11.88 -14.18
N ALA A 151 -1.90 11.21 -15.15
CA ALA A 151 -2.02 11.55 -16.56
C ALA A 151 -3.44 11.38 -17.13
N LEU A 152 -4.32 10.67 -16.39
CA LEU A 152 -5.73 10.45 -16.71
C LEU A 152 -6.69 11.27 -15.81
N GLY A 153 -6.14 12.14 -14.95
CA GLY A 153 -6.91 13.01 -14.04
C GLY A 153 -7.33 12.34 -12.72
N VAL A 154 -6.68 11.25 -12.33
CA VAL A 154 -6.97 10.55 -11.06
C VAL A 154 -5.82 10.76 -10.08
N THR A 155 -6.16 11.13 -8.84
CA THR A 155 -5.21 11.26 -7.73
C THR A 155 -5.54 10.29 -6.60
N VAL A 156 -4.53 9.78 -5.91
CA VAL A 156 -4.66 8.80 -4.83
C VAL A 156 -3.89 9.29 -3.61
N PHE A 157 -4.58 9.38 -2.48
CA PHE A 157 -4.05 9.86 -1.19
C PHE A 157 -4.41 8.90 -0.07
N SER A 158 -3.72 9.02 1.07
CA SER A 158 -4.07 8.32 2.29
C SER A 158 -3.86 9.18 3.52
N HIS A 159 -4.58 8.87 4.57
CA HIS A 159 -4.34 9.40 5.91
C HIS A 159 -4.63 8.33 6.98
N VAL A 160 -4.09 8.56 8.17
CA VAL A 160 -4.34 7.69 9.32
C VAL A 160 -5.57 8.19 10.05
N ILE A 161 -6.50 7.27 10.30
CA ILE A 161 -7.74 7.57 11.03
C ILE A 161 -7.78 6.95 12.43
N GLN A 162 -6.87 6.01 12.73
CA GLN A 162 -6.80 5.40 14.06
C GLN A 162 -5.39 4.86 14.34
N ILE A 163 -4.90 5.07 15.56
CA ILE A 163 -3.74 4.36 16.12
C ILE A 163 -4.15 3.80 17.48
N THR A 164 -4.11 2.46 17.61
CA THR A 164 -4.58 1.72 18.79
C THR A 164 -6.01 2.14 19.17
N GLY A 165 -6.22 2.72 20.36
CA GLY A 165 -7.52 3.19 20.84
C GLY A 165 -7.85 4.65 20.50
N VAL A 166 -6.96 5.38 19.83
CA VAL A 166 -7.14 6.80 19.46
C VAL A 166 -7.67 6.89 18.03
N THR A 167 -8.89 7.38 17.86
CA THR A 167 -9.56 7.53 16.56
C THR A 167 -9.77 9.01 16.24
N ALA A 168 -9.45 9.42 15.02
CA ALA A 168 -9.76 10.74 14.50
C ALA A 168 -11.27 10.88 14.18
N PRO A 169 -11.83 12.09 14.24
CA PRO A 169 -13.19 12.35 13.75
C PRO A 169 -13.34 11.91 12.30
N ARG A 170 -14.48 11.28 11.97
CA ARG A 170 -14.82 10.92 10.59
C ARG A 170 -15.03 12.19 9.75
N ARG A 171 -14.48 12.20 8.57
CA ARG A 171 -14.65 13.24 7.56
C ARG A 171 -15.10 12.60 6.24
N ASP A 172 -16.32 12.93 5.79
CA ASP A 172 -16.87 12.45 4.52
C ASP A 172 -16.69 13.47 3.39
N ASP A 173 -16.42 14.73 3.74
CA ASP A 173 -16.29 15.91 2.90
C ASP A 173 -14.88 16.18 2.35
N LEU A 174 -13.95 15.24 2.49
CA LEU A 174 -12.55 15.43 2.10
C LEU A 174 -12.41 15.61 0.58
N THR A 175 -11.59 16.59 0.20
CA THR A 175 -11.17 16.91 -1.16
C THR A 175 -9.66 16.65 -1.35
N PRO A 176 -9.11 16.67 -2.58
CA PRO A 176 -7.67 16.51 -2.80
C PRO A 176 -6.82 17.52 -2.03
N GLU A 177 -7.30 18.74 -1.86
CA GLU A 177 -6.61 19.85 -1.19
C GLU A 177 -6.38 19.58 0.30
N ASP A 178 -7.28 18.85 0.97
CA ASP A 178 -7.11 18.45 2.37
C ASP A 178 -5.86 17.60 2.60
N PHE A 179 -5.35 16.93 1.56
CA PHE A 179 -4.20 16.03 1.64
C PHE A 179 -2.85 16.69 1.33
N GLU A 180 -2.82 17.95 0.86
CA GLU A 180 -1.57 18.63 0.47
C GLU A 180 -0.53 18.65 1.59
N HIS A 181 -0.99 18.77 2.83
CA HIS A 181 -0.15 18.85 4.04
C HIS A 181 -0.20 17.61 4.93
N VAL A 182 -0.75 16.49 4.46
CA VAL A 182 -0.89 15.27 5.28
C VAL A 182 0.46 14.73 5.75
N ASP A 183 1.50 14.91 4.97
CA ASP A 183 2.86 14.45 5.28
C ASP A 183 3.58 15.34 6.31
N ASP A 184 3.07 16.54 6.61
CA ASP A 184 3.57 17.41 7.69
C ASP A 184 3.15 16.88 9.07
N SER A 185 2.08 16.07 9.12
CA SER A 185 1.67 15.38 10.34
C SER A 185 2.62 14.22 10.67
N PRO A 186 3.16 14.14 11.89
CA PRO A 186 4.05 13.07 12.30
C PRO A 186 3.40 11.67 12.24
N VAL A 187 2.09 11.58 12.16
CA VAL A 187 1.33 10.34 12.04
C VAL A 187 0.44 10.31 10.79
N ARG A 188 0.57 11.30 9.88
CA ARG A 188 -0.24 11.43 8.67
C ARG A 188 -1.75 11.45 8.96
N CYS A 189 -2.17 12.03 10.07
CA CYS A 189 -3.56 12.27 10.42
C CYS A 189 -3.94 13.70 10.08
N LEU A 190 -5.10 13.92 9.47
CA LEU A 190 -5.60 15.25 9.05
C LEU A 190 -6.12 16.09 10.24
N ASP A 191 -6.53 15.42 11.32
CA ASP A 191 -7.01 16.12 12.53
C ASP A 191 -5.86 16.42 13.48
N VAL A 192 -5.71 17.68 13.88
CA VAL A 192 -4.60 18.15 14.71
C VAL A 192 -4.66 17.61 16.14
N GLU A 193 -5.85 17.51 16.73
CA GLU A 193 -6.00 17.04 18.11
C GLU A 193 -5.84 15.51 18.17
N ALA A 194 -6.39 14.79 17.20
CA ALA A 194 -6.13 13.36 17.06
C ALA A 194 -4.64 13.07 16.80
N THR A 195 -3.96 13.89 16.00
CA THR A 195 -2.51 13.79 15.78
C THR A 195 -1.73 13.85 17.10
N LYS A 196 -2.01 14.85 17.96
CA LYS A 196 -1.36 14.97 19.27
C LYS A 196 -1.62 13.77 20.17
N ALA A 197 -2.88 13.31 20.21
CA ALA A 197 -3.28 12.15 21.00
C ALA A 197 -2.63 10.85 20.50
N MET A 198 -2.55 10.64 19.19
CA MET A 198 -1.89 9.48 18.57
C MET A 198 -0.39 9.47 18.86
N VAL A 199 0.30 10.62 18.77
CA VAL A 199 1.73 10.75 19.13
C VAL A 199 1.96 10.40 20.59
N ALA A 200 1.13 10.93 21.49
CA ALA A 200 1.23 10.65 22.92
C ALA A 200 1.01 9.16 23.23
N GLU A 201 0.06 8.52 22.53
CA GLU A 201 -0.21 7.08 22.68
C GLU A 201 0.96 6.22 22.18
N ILE A 202 1.57 6.59 21.03
CA ILE A 202 2.79 5.93 20.54
C ILE A 202 3.90 6.02 21.57
N ASP A 203 4.16 7.18 22.12
CA ASP A 203 5.22 7.38 23.11
C ASP A 203 4.96 6.66 24.43
N ARG A 204 3.69 6.58 24.85
CA ARG A 204 3.26 5.83 26.04
C ARG A 204 3.54 4.34 25.90
N LEU A 205 3.10 3.74 24.80
CA LEU A 205 3.24 2.28 24.55
C LEU A 205 4.67 1.88 24.18
N ARG A 206 5.42 2.75 23.49
CA ARG A 206 6.84 2.54 23.24
C ARG A 206 7.65 2.41 24.52
N LYS A 207 7.34 3.20 25.57
CA LYS A 207 7.97 3.06 26.90
C LYS A 207 7.65 1.72 27.58
N GLN A 208 6.56 1.06 27.17
CA GLN A 208 6.18 -0.28 27.65
C GLN A 208 6.73 -1.41 26.76
N ASN A 209 7.57 -1.08 25.77
CA ASN A 209 8.13 -2.01 24.78
C ASN A 209 7.08 -2.70 23.92
N GLU A 210 5.94 -2.04 23.65
CA GLU A 210 4.87 -2.52 22.81
C GLU A 210 4.97 -1.96 21.38
N SER A 211 4.40 -2.70 20.42
CA SER A 211 4.12 -2.25 19.07
C SER A 211 2.64 -1.90 18.91
N LEU A 212 2.32 -1.02 17.95
CA LEU A 212 0.98 -0.50 17.75
C LEU A 212 0.46 -0.83 16.36
N GLY A 213 -0.82 -1.13 16.30
CA GLY A 213 -1.60 -1.18 15.08
C GLY A 213 -2.48 0.06 14.92
N GLY A 214 -3.29 0.07 13.88
CA GLY A 214 -4.22 1.16 13.61
C GLY A 214 -4.94 0.98 12.28
N VAL A 215 -5.58 2.04 11.84
CA VAL A 215 -6.37 2.06 10.60
C VAL A 215 -5.94 3.27 9.76
N PHE A 216 -5.70 3.03 8.49
CA PHE A 216 -5.55 4.10 7.51
C PHE A 216 -6.67 4.04 6.48
N GLU A 217 -6.98 5.20 5.91
CA GLU A 217 -7.93 5.36 4.82
C GLU A 217 -7.18 5.80 3.55
N VAL A 218 -7.51 5.19 2.42
CA VAL A 218 -7.05 5.60 1.08
C VAL A 218 -8.23 6.17 0.33
N ARG A 219 -8.05 7.33 -0.29
CA ARG A 219 -9.02 7.95 -1.19
C ARG A 219 -8.44 8.13 -2.57
N ALA A 220 -9.26 7.86 -3.60
CA ALA A 220 -8.95 8.21 -4.98
C ALA A 220 -10.03 9.12 -5.55
N PHE A 221 -9.60 10.24 -6.14
CA PHE A 221 -10.45 11.26 -6.74
C PHE A 221 -10.31 11.26 -8.26
N GLY A 222 -11.33 11.72 -8.97
CA GLY A 222 -11.34 11.79 -10.43
C GLY A 222 -11.54 10.43 -11.12
N VAL A 223 -11.91 9.40 -10.37
CA VAL A 223 -12.16 8.07 -10.90
C VAL A 223 -13.43 8.06 -11.75
N VAL A 224 -13.32 7.60 -13.00
CA VAL A 224 -14.47 7.54 -13.92
C VAL A 224 -15.45 6.43 -13.51
N PRO A 225 -16.77 6.58 -13.69
CA PRO A 225 -17.72 5.50 -13.46
C PRO A 225 -17.45 4.26 -14.33
N GLY A 226 -17.76 3.06 -13.81
CA GLY A 226 -17.76 1.83 -14.59
C GLY A 226 -16.38 1.18 -14.80
N LEU A 227 -15.41 1.40 -13.91
CA LEU A 227 -14.23 0.54 -13.79
C LEU A 227 -14.59 -0.68 -12.96
N GLY A 228 -13.98 -1.82 -13.25
CA GLY A 228 -14.38 -3.11 -12.71
C GLY A 228 -15.60 -3.68 -13.45
N SER A 229 -16.19 -4.75 -12.95
CA SER A 229 -17.31 -5.42 -13.61
C SER A 229 -18.24 -6.10 -12.60
N HIS A 230 -19.53 -6.17 -12.93
CA HIS A 230 -20.52 -6.97 -12.21
C HIS A 230 -20.70 -8.37 -12.84
N VAL A 231 -20.11 -8.58 -14.02
CA VAL A 231 -20.32 -9.78 -14.84
C VAL A 231 -19.61 -11.00 -14.28
N SER A 232 -18.37 -10.80 -13.78
CA SER A 232 -17.56 -11.85 -13.16
C SER A 232 -17.11 -11.41 -11.77
N TRP A 233 -17.14 -12.36 -10.81
CA TRP A 233 -16.68 -12.07 -9.45
C TRP A 233 -15.19 -11.70 -9.38
N GLU A 234 -14.36 -12.22 -10.29
CA GLU A 234 -12.92 -11.94 -10.38
C GLU A 234 -12.63 -10.51 -10.87
N GLU A 235 -13.55 -9.92 -11.62
CA GLU A 235 -13.44 -8.56 -12.17
C GLU A 235 -14.02 -7.48 -11.25
N ARG A 236 -14.68 -7.89 -10.16
CA ARG A 236 -15.22 -6.94 -9.18
C ARG A 236 -14.10 -6.13 -8.55
N LEU A 237 -14.22 -4.80 -8.63
CA LEU A 237 -13.17 -3.89 -8.14
C LEU A 237 -13.02 -3.96 -6.61
N ASP A 238 -14.13 -4.11 -5.87
CA ASP A 238 -14.11 -4.31 -4.41
C ASP A 238 -13.29 -5.55 -4.00
N GLY A 239 -13.48 -6.67 -4.70
CA GLY A 239 -12.71 -7.89 -4.47
C GLY A 239 -11.21 -7.70 -4.76
N ARG A 240 -10.86 -7.02 -5.84
CA ARG A 240 -9.48 -6.74 -6.25
C ARG A 240 -8.77 -5.76 -5.30
N LEU A 241 -9.47 -4.72 -4.84
CA LEU A 241 -8.97 -3.80 -3.82
C LEU A 241 -8.73 -4.53 -2.50
N GLY A 242 -9.68 -5.39 -2.08
CA GLY A 242 -9.54 -6.22 -0.90
C GLY A 242 -8.31 -7.12 -0.98
N GLN A 243 -8.11 -7.85 -2.09
CA GLN A 243 -6.94 -8.69 -2.33
C GLN A 243 -5.63 -7.90 -2.26
N ALA A 244 -5.55 -6.75 -2.94
CA ALA A 244 -4.34 -5.94 -2.99
C ALA A 244 -3.95 -5.43 -1.61
N LEU A 245 -4.90 -4.89 -0.84
CA LEU A 245 -4.64 -4.34 0.49
C LEU A 245 -4.39 -5.43 1.54
N LEU A 246 -5.15 -6.54 1.54
CA LEU A 246 -4.90 -7.67 2.44
C LEU A 246 -3.55 -8.35 2.19
N SER A 247 -2.96 -8.20 1.00
CA SER A 247 -1.62 -8.69 0.67
C SER A 247 -0.49 -7.88 1.31
N ILE A 248 -0.78 -6.69 1.85
CA ILE A 248 0.20 -5.86 2.57
C ILE A 248 0.47 -6.51 3.94
N GLN A 249 1.73 -6.58 4.33
CA GLN A 249 2.15 -7.13 5.62
C GLN A 249 1.39 -6.48 6.78
N ALA A 250 0.95 -7.32 7.71
CA ALA A 250 0.18 -6.96 8.91
C ALA A 250 -1.25 -6.44 8.68
N ILE A 251 -1.74 -6.28 7.47
CA ILE A 251 -3.16 -5.95 7.25
C ILE A 251 -4.03 -7.16 7.56
N LYS A 252 -5.13 -6.94 8.31
CA LYS A 252 -6.04 -7.98 8.80
C LYS A 252 -7.50 -7.75 8.42
N ALA A 253 -7.87 -6.52 8.06
CA ALA A 253 -9.20 -6.22 7.55
C ALA A 253 -9.11 -5.10 6.50
N VAL A 254 -10.03 -5.14 5.53
CA VAL A 254 -10.24 -4.11 4.52
C VAL A 254 -11.73 -3.84 4.42
N SER A 255 -12.10 -2.57 4.31
CA SER A 255 -13.49 -2.16 4.08
C SER A 255 -13.56 -1.06 3.02
N ILE A 256 -14.68 -0.99 2.31
CA ILE A 256 -14.96 0.01 1.29
C ILE A 256 -16.17 0.82 1.75
N GLY A 257 -16.09 2.14 1.66
CA GLY A 257 -17.12 3.05 2.17
C GLY A 257 -17.34 2.87 3.67
N ASP A 258 -18.59 2.75 4.09
CA ASP A 258 -18.97 2.54 5.48
C ASP A 258 -18.62 1.13 6.00
N GLY A 259 -18.24 0.22 5.09
CA GLY A 259 -17.73 -1.09 5.46
C GLY A 259 -18.70 -1.91 6.32
N ALA A 260 -18.24 -2.37 7.49
CA ALA A 260 -19.06 -3.19 8.38
C ALA A 260 -20.23 -2.42 9.04
N GLU A 261 -20.17 -1.08 9.09
CA GLU A 261 -21.21 -0.26 9.71
C GLU A 261 -22.57 -0.39 9.00
N VAL A 262 -22.56 -0.62 7.66
CA VAL A 262 -23.80 -0.79 6.89
C VAL A 262 -24.63 -1.99 7.32
N ALA A 263 -24.03 -2.99 7.96
CA ALA A 263 -24.76 -4.16 8.47
C ALA A 263 -25.65 -3.83 9.68
N GLY A 264 -25.40 -2.72 10.35
CA GLY A 264 -26.13 -2.26 11.54
C GLY A 264 -27.27 -1.29 11.26
N VAL A 265 -27.50 -0.91 10.00
CA VAL A 265 -28.51 0.10 9.65
C VAL A 265 -29.53 -0.44 8.64
N PRO A 266 -30.79 0.12 8.63
CA PRO A 266 -31.78 -0.21 7.61
C PRO A 266 -31.31 0.14 6.20
N GLY A 267 -31.76 -0.59 5.18
CA GLY A 267 -31.35 -0.41 3.80
C GLY A 267 -31.54 1.03 3.27
N SER A 268 -32.60 1.72 3.66
CA SER A 268 -32.82 3.14 3.29
C SER A 268 -31.79 4.11 3.87
N GLN A 269 -31.03 3.69 4.88
CA GLN A 269 -29.94 4.46 5.48
C GLN A 269 -28.56 3.99 5.02
N ALA A 270 -28.46 2.83 4.36
CA ALA A 270 -27.21 2.23 3.88
C ALA A 270 -26.89 2.62 2.43
N HIS A 271 -27.91 2.85 1.59
CA HIS A 271 -27.70 3.06 0.16
C HIS A 271 -27.68 4.56 -0.19
N ASP A 272 -26.84 4.90 -1.18
CA ASP A 272 -26.72 6.24 -1.71
C ASP A 272 -27.79 6.48 -2.78
N GLU A 273 -28.69 7.46 -2.56
CA GLU A 273 -29.75 7.80 -3.51
C GLU A 273 -29.16 8.41 -4.77
N ILE A 274 -29.79 8.15 -5.92
CA ILE A 274 -29.33 8.59 -7.23
C ILE A 274 -30.20 9.77 -7.71
N PHE A 275 -29.55 10.86 -8.07
CA PHE A 275 -30.15 12.08 -8.59
C PHE A 275 -29.61 12.39 -9.98
N PHE A 276 -30.31 13.28 -10.70
CA PHE A 276 -29.89 13.78 -11.99
C PHE A 276 -30.20 15.28 -12.11
N ASP A 277 -29.24 16.03 -12.61
CA ASP A 277 -29.45 17.38 -13.13
C ASP A 277 -28.69 17.61 -14.44
N GLU A 278 -29.07 18.61 -15.23
CA GLU A 278 -28.50 18.86 -16.56
C GLU A 278 -27.03 19.33 -16.49
N GLN A 279 -26.59 19.91 -15.38
CA GLN A 279 -25.23 20.44 -15.22
C GLN A 279 -24.29 19.37 -14.68
N ARG A 280 -24.75 18.54 -13.72
CA ARG A 280 -23.95 17.53 -12.99
C ARG A 280 -24.05 16.14 -13.61
N GLY A 281 -25.11 15.86 -14.42
CA GLY A 281 -25.45 14.50 -14.84
C GLY A 281 -26.00 13.69 -13.66
N TYR A 282 -25.75 12.38 -13.64
CA TYR A 282 -26.08 11.52 -12.49
C TYR A 282 -25.13 11.79 -11.32
N TYR A 283 -25.67 11.91 -10.11
CA TYR A 283 -24.89 12.15 -8.90
C TYR A 283 -25.55 11.54 -7.67
N ARG A 284 -24.79 11.44 -6.59
CA ARG A 284 -25.21 11.04 -5.24
C ARG A 284 -24.89 12.16 -4.26
N GLU A 285 -25.70 12.29 -3.19
CA GLU A 285 -25.47 13.28 -2.13
C GLU A 285 -24.67 12.67 -0.97
N THR A 286 -24.62 11.35 -0.89
CA THR A 286 -23.82 10.58 0.07
C THR A 286 -22.90 9.62 -0.67
N ASN A 287 -21.87 9.10 0.01
CA ASN A 287 -20.91 8.14 -0.57
C ASN A 287 -20.63 7.00 0.44
N ARG A 288 -21.71 6.40 0.95
CA ARG A 288 -21.64 5.27 1.90
C ARG A 288 -21.05 4.03 1.26
N ALA A 289 -21.33 3.83 -0.01
CA ALA A 289 -20.74 2.76 -0.83
C ALA A 289 -19.23 2.96 -1.10
N GLY A 290 -18.66 4.13 -0.76
CA GLY A 290 -17.24 4.41 -0.96
C GLY A 290 -16.80 4.41 -2.41
N GLY A 291 -17.66 4.86 -3.33
CA GLY A 291 -17.37 4.98 -4.76
C GLY A 291 -17.43 3.65 -5.53
N VAL A 292 -17.92 2.56 -4.93
CA VAL A 292 -18.05 1.24 -5.59
C VAL A 292 -19.41 0.63 -5.33
N GLU A 293 -20.16 0.35 -6.38
CA GLU A 293 -21.43 -0.37 -6.35
C GLU A 293 -21.42 -1.54 -7.33
N GLY A 294 -21.87 -2.70 -6.90
CA GLY A 294 -21.90 -3.90 -7.74
C GLY A 294 -20.54 -4.32 -8.31
N GLY A 295 -19.43 -3.94 -7.66
CA GLY A 295 -18.06 -4.21 -8.14
C GLY A 295 -17.55 -3.21 -9.17
N MET A 296 -18.26 -2.11 -9.40
CA MET A 296 -17.89 -1.06 -10.36
C MET A 296 -17.80 0.30 -9.70
N THR A 297 -16.91 1.17 -10.20
CA THR A 297 -16.84 2.56 -9.74
C THR A 297 -18.10 3.35 -10.12
N THR A 298 -18.49 4.27 -9.23
CA THR A 298 -19.69 5.14 -9.40
C THR A 298 -19.37 6.51 -10.00
N GLY A 299 -18.09 6.92 -9.97
CA GLY A 299 -17.66 8.29 -10.29
C GLY A 299 -17.50 9.18 -9.06
N ASP A 300 -17.98 8.74 -7.90
CA ASP A 300 -17.72 9.37 -6.62
C ASP A 300 -16.29 8.99 -6.11
N PRO A 301 -15.75 9.72 -5.13
CA PRO A 301 -14.45 9.37 -4.56
C PRO A 301 -14.42 7.92 -4.07
N LEU A 302 -13.39 7.17 -4.47
CA LEU A 302 -13.15 5.84 -3.91
C LEU A 302 -12.64 6.00 -2.49
N VAL A 303 -13.24 5.27 -1.53
CA VAL A 303 -12.88 5.28 -0.11
C VAL A 303 -12.63 3.85 0.36
N VAL A 304 -11.39 3.55 0.73
CA VAL A 304 -10.98 2.21 1.20
C VAL A 304 -10.22 2.34 2.50
N ARG A 305 -10.58 1.54 3.52
CA ARG A 305 -9.92 1.50 4.83
C ARG A 305 -9.24 0.16 5.04
N ALA A 306 -8.08 0.19 5.68
CA ALA A 306 -7.36 -1.04 6.02
C ALA A 306 -6.89 -1.00 7.47
N SER A 307 -7.16 -2.10 8.18
CA SER A 307 -6.77 -2.28 9.58
C SER A 307 -5.49 -3.09 9.67
N MET A 308 -4.49 -2.49 10.29
CA MET A 308 -3.18 -3.07 10.52
C MET A 308 -3.05 -3.56 11.95
N LYS A 309 -2.69 -4.84 12.16
CA LYS A 309 -2.33 -5.35 13.49
C LYS A 309 -1.01 -4.75 13.97
N PRO A 310 -0.71 -4.77 15.28
CA PRO A 310 0.61 -4.46 15.82
C PRO A 310 1.71 -5.31 15.15
N LEU A 311 2.92 -4.76 15.07
CA LEU A 311 4.06 -5.46 14.50
C LEU A 311 4.42 -6.68 15.35
N PRO A 312 4.74 -7.84 14.74
CA PRO A 312 5.08 -9.06 15.45
C PRO A 312 6.49 -9.03 16.09
N THR A 313 7.34 -8.10 15.67
CA THR A 313 8.66 -7.91 16.27
C THR A 313 8.53 -6.94 17.45
N LEU A 314 8.74 -7.45 18.66
CA LEU A 314 8.63 -6.71 19.91
C LEU A 314 9.98 -6.62 20.61
N THR A 315 10.25 -5.47 21.23
CA THR A 315 11.41 -5.35 22.14
C THR A 315 11.23 -6.15 23.44
N LYS A 316 9.96 -6.41 23.82
CA LYS A 316 9.55 -7.38 24.83
C LYS A 316 9.14 -8.68 24.13
N PRO A 317 10.05 -9.67 23.99
CA PRO A 317 9.76 -10.84 23.19
C PRO A 317 8.66 -11.69 23.80
N LEU A 318 7.84 -12.27 22.92
CA LEU A 318 6.84 -13.27 23.31
C LEU A 318 7.49 -14.65 23.43
N ARG A 319 6.81 -15.55 24.12
CA ARG A 319 7.20 -16.98 24.19
C ARG A 319 7.16 -17.60 22.80
N SER A 320 8.15 -18.42 22.50
CA SER A 320 8.32 -19.17 21.27
C SER A 320 8.91 -20.55 21.57
N VAL A 321 9.34 -21.24 20.55
CA VAL A 321 10.01 -22.54 20.61
C VAL A 321 11.19 -22.51 19.64
N ASP A 322 12.32 -23.03 20.03
CA ASP A 322 13.44 -23.30 19.12
C ASP A 322 13.03 -24.43 18.17
N ILE A 323 13.03 -24.16 16.86
CA ILE A 323 12.54 -25.14 15.85
C ILE A 323 13.51 -26.32 15.64
N ALA A 324 14.76 -26.19 16.04
CA ALA A 324 15.75 -27.27 15.93
C ALA A 324 15.71 -28.24 17.13
N THR A 325 15.52 -27.72 18.35
CA THR A 325 15.54 -28.51 19.58
C THR A 325 14.15 -28.82 20.13
N HIS A 326 13.10 -28.05 19.71
CA HIS A 326 11.74 -28.07 20.24
C HIS A 326 11.61 -27.61 21.70
N GLU A 327 12.65 -27.00 22.24
CA GLU A 327 12.64 -26.46 23.59
C GLU A 327 11.97 -25.09 23.67
N PRO A 328 11.29 -24.78 24.79
CA PRO A 328 10.72 -23.44 25.01
C PRO A 328 11.79 -22.35 24.97
N ALA A 329 11.50 -21.27 24.25
CA ALA A 329 12.42 -20.15 24.06
C ALA A 329 11.66 -18.81 24.00
N GLU A 330 12.41 -17.71 24.00
CA GLU A 330 11.87 -16.40 23.61
C GLU A 330 12.03 -16.18 22.09
N ALA A 331 11.07 -15.49 21.48
CA ALA A 331 11.12 -15.15 20.07
C ALA A 331 12.34 -14.28 19.72
N LEU A 332 12.80 -14.39 18.48
CA LEU A 332 13.89 -13.58 17.95
C LEU A 332 13.68 -12.09 18.23
N ARG A 333 14.68 -11.44 18.77
CA ARG A 333 14.72 -9.99 18.98
C ARG A 333 15.44 -9.33 17.81
N GLU A 334 14.77 -8.44 17.13
CA GLU A 334 15.37 -7.58 16.11
C GLU A 334 15.03 -6.11 16.37
N ARG A 335 15.80 -5.21 15.77
CA ARG A 335 15.45 -3.78 15.77
C ARG A 335 14.09 -3.60 15.08
N THR A 336 13.19 -2.89 15.73
CA THR A 336 11.82 -2.73 15.24
C THR A 336 11.35 -1.28 15.35
N ASP A 337 10.37 -0.96 14.53
CA ASP A 337 9.50 0.22 14.68
C ASP A 337 8.48 -0.05 15.80
N SER A 338 8.02 0.98 16.49
CA SER A 338 6.88 0.87 17.41
C SER A 338 5.55 1.02 16.67
N CYS A 339 5.50 1.91 15.69
CA CYS A 339 4.32 2.15 14.85
C CYS A 339 4.72 2.36 13.38
N THR A 340 4.01 1.68 12.47
CA THR A 340 4.22 1.81 11.02
C THR A 340 2.92 2.09 10.25
N VAL A 341 1.84 2.42 10.94
CA VAL A 341 0.54 2.72 10.31
C VAL A 341 0.65 3.85 9.29
N PRO A 342 1.38 4.97 9.55
CA PRO A 342 1.58 6.02 8.55
C PRO A 342 2.25 5.52 7.26
N ALA A 343 3.28 4.69 7.39
CA ALA A 343 3.96 4.09 6.24
C ALA A 343 3.06 3.10 5.48
N ALA A 344 2.23 2.32 6.21
CA ALA A 344 1.28 1.40 5.60
C ALA A 344 0.23 2.13 4.76
N GLY A 345 -0.17 3.36 5.14
CA GLY A 345 -1.03 4.22 4.32
C GLY A 345 -0.42 4.51 2.96
N VAL A 346 0.87 4.86 2.89
CA VAL A 346 1.57 5.11 1.61
C VAL A 346 1.67 3.83 0.77
N VAL A 347 1.89 2.67 1.39
CA VAL A 347 1.83 1.37 0.69
C VAL A 347 0.41 1.10 0.19
N GLY A 348 -0.62 1.45 0.98
CA GLY A 348 -2.02 1.36 0.57
C GLY A 348 -2.33 2.19 -0.66
N GLU A 349 -1.84 3.45 -0.72
CA GLU A 349 -1.94 4.29 -1.92
C GLU A 349 -1.35 3.60 -3.16
N ALA A 350 -0.15 3.03 -3.04
CA ALA A 350 0.54 2.34 -4.12
C ALA A 350 -0.27 1.13 -4.64
N MET A 351 -0.86 0.34 -3.74
CA MET A 351 -1.64 -0.85 -4.09
C MET A 351 -3.01 -0.49 -4.68
N VAL A 352 -3.69 0.55 -4.16
CA VAL A 352 -4.92 1.08 -4.75
C VAL A 352 -4.63 1.65 -6.15
N ALA A 353 -3.53 2.40 -6.29
CA ALA A 353 -3.12 2.93 -7.58
C ALA A 353 -2.83 1.82 -8.61
N PHE A 354 -2.20 0.72 -8.21
CA PHE A 354 -1.98 -0.44 -9.08
C PHE A 354 -3.32 -1.04 -9.56
N VAL A 355 -4.27 -1.27 -8.65
CA VAL A 355 -5.58 -1.85 -8.99
C VAL A 355 -6.36 -0.94 -9.93
N LEU A 356 -6.39 0.38 -9.65
CA LEU A 356 -7.06 1.34 -10.52
C LEU A 356 -6.37 1.45 -11.88
N ALA A 357 -5.02 1.51 -11.92
CA ALA A 357 -4.26 1.57 -13.17
C ALA A 357 -4.56 0.34 -14.06
N ASP A 358 -4.62 -0.87 -13.48
CA ASP A 358 -5.00 -2.05 -14.23
C ASP A 358 -6.46 -2.03 -14.72
N ALA A 359 -7.38 -1.52 -13.90
CA ALA A 359 -8.77 -1.34 -14.33
C ALA A 359 -8.91 -0.32 -15.49
N TYR A 360 -8.15 0.78 -15.47
CA TYR A 360 -8.07 1.73 -16.58
C TYR A 360 -7.45 1.08 -17.83
N ARG A 361 -6.34 0.35 -17.68
CA ARG A 361 -5.70 -0.39 -18.79
C ARG A 361 -6.63 -1.41 -19.42
N THR A 362 -7.34 -2.17 -18.60
CA THR A 362 -8.31 -3.17 -19.06
C THR A 362 -9.45 -2.53 -19.84
N LYS A 363 -9.97 -1.39 -19.36
CA LYS A 363 -11.14 -0.73 -19.98
C LYS A 363 -10.78 0.07 -21.22
N PHE A 364 -9.69 0.85 -21.20
CA PHE A 364 -9.39 1.84 -22.24
C PHE A 364 -8.26 1.42 -23.18
N GLY A 365 -7.42 0.46 -22.79
CA GLY A 365 -6.35 -0.07 -23.65
C GLY A 365 -5.32 0.99 -24.06
N GLY A 366 -4.87 0.90 -25.32
CA GLY A 366 -3.93 1.80 -25.96
C GLY A 366 -2.46 1.39 -25.77
N ASP A 367 -1.65 1.44 -26.84
CA ASP A 367 -0.20 1.21 -26.77
C ASP A 367 0.58 2.49 -26.47
N HIS A 368 -0.04 3.65 -26.70
CA HIS A 368 0.45 4.96 -26.31
C HIS A 368 -0.52 5.62 -25.31
N ILE A 369 0.01 6.49 -24.43
CA ILE A 369 -0.83 7.18 -23.41
C ILE A 369 -1.94 8.03 -24.06
N ASP A 370 -1.71 8.58 -25.24
CA ASP A 370 -2.70 9.40 -25.93
C ASP A 370 -3.84 8.54 -26.48
N ASP A 371 -3.60 7.27 -26.86
CA ASP A 371 -4.69 6.35 -27.24
C ASP A 371 -5.60 6.07 -26.04
N THR A 372 -5.00 5.86 -24.86
CA THR A 372 -5.76 5.68 -23.61
C THR A 372 -6.59 6.92 -23.27
N ARG A 373 -6.00 8.13 -23.41
CA ARG A 373 -6.73 9.40 -23.20
C ARG A 373 -7.90 9.56 -24.15
N ALA A 374 -7.67 9.32 -25.45
CA ALA A 374 -8.72 9.43 -26.45
C ALA A 374 -9.89 8.46 -26.18
N ALA A 375 -9.58 7.22 -25.78
CA ALA A 375 -10.61 6.23 -25.42
C ALA A 375 -11.39 6.64 -24.15
N LEU A 376 -10.70 7.19 -23.14
CA LEU A 376 -11.28 7.71 -21.90
C LEU A 376 -12.21 8.89 -22.19
N ASP A 377 -11.79 9.85 -23.02
CA ASP A 377 -12.57 11.03 -23.37
C ASP A 377 -13.82 10.66 -24.18
N ALA A 378 -13.69 9.76 -25.15
CA ALA A 378 -14.83 9.20 -25.89
C ALA A 378 -15.83 8.50 -24.97
N TYR A 379 -15.33 7.75 -23.96
CA TYR A 379 -16.18 7.11 -22.97
C TYR A 379 -16.91 8.13 -22.10
N LYS A 380 -16.21 9.14 -21.55
CA LYS A 380 -16.79 10.22 -20.75
C LYS A 380 -17.90 10.94 -21.51
N LEU A 381 -17.66 11.27 -22.79
CA LEU A 381 -18.65 11.89 -23.66
C LEU A 381 -19.89 11.00 -23.84
N ARG A 382 -19.69 9.71 -24.13
CA ARG A 382 -20.78 8.75 -24.36
C ARG A 382 -21.70 8.57 -23.15
N ILE A 383 -21.17 8.60 -21.93
CA ILE A 383 -21.95 8.43 -20.71
C ILE A 383 -22.42 9.76 -20.10
N GLY A 384 -22.09 10.90 -20.72
CA GLY A 384 -22.41 12.24 -20.19
C GLY A 384 -21.71 12.54 -18.85
N TYR A 385 -20.55 11.92 -18.59
CA TYR A 385 -19.83 12.12 -17.33
C TYR A 385 -19.22 13.51 -17.24
N ARG A 386 -19.45 14.18 -16.13
CA ARG A 386 -18.88 15.48 -15.79
C ARG A 386 -18.11 15.33 -14.49
N PRO A 387 -16.77 15.55 -14.53
CA PRO A 387 -15.95 15.48 -13.31
C PRO A 387 -16.44 16.50 -12.27
N ARG A 388 -16.41 16.12 -11.02
CA ARG A 388 -16.74 16.98 -9.87
C ARG A 388 -15.51 17.68 -9.35
#